data_a43a4bae8a369ad76fc3d260dda25bd4
#
_entry.id   a43a4bae8a369ad76fc3d260dda25bd4
#
_cell.length_a   1.000
_cell.length_b   1.000
_cell.length_c   1.000
_cell.angle_alpha   90.00
_cell.angle_beta   90.00
_cell.angle_gamma   90.00
#
_symmetry.space_group_name_H-M   'P 1'
#
loop_
_entity.id
_entity.type
_entity.pdbx_description
1 polymer ?
#
loop_
_entity_poly.entity_id
_entity_poly.type
_entity_poly.pdbx_seq_one_letter_code
_entity_poly.pdbx_strand_id
1 'polypeptide(L)'
;MDNLLQNNLPIEEIVDKGIDWITDNLAGLFRFVQVTGDSVMDFVSDTLTFIPPLLLLIIISLLAYVISNKKKNFAFLTALGLLFIYNQGLREGMINTFTLVLVSSFMSIILGIPLGIWMAKSDRARSIINPILDFMQTMPAFVYLIPAVAFFGIGMVPGVFASVIFALPPTVRFTNLGIREIPEELIGIADTRSKFKDHVSILKKDTME
;
A
#
# COMPACT_ATOMS: atom_id res chain seq x y z
N MET A 1 46.85 -16.60 -17.22
CA MET A 1 45.58 -16.76 -16.50
C MET A 1 45.14 -15.49 -15.80
N ASP A 2 46.05 -14.58 -15.53
CA ASP A 2 45.79 -13.34 -14.77
C ASP A 2 44.99 -12.26 -15.54
N ASN A 3 45.02 -12.27 -16.87
CA ASN A 3 44.31 -11.28 -17.71
C ASN A 3 42.79 -11.49 -17.80
N LEU A 4 42.26 -12.65 -17.40
CA LEU A 4 40.81 -12.91 -17.38
C LEU A 4 40.16 -12.43 -16.07
N LEU A 5 40.93 -12.22 -15.02
CA LEU A 5 40.48 -11.74 -13.72
C LEU A 5 40.58 -10.20 -13.60
N GLN A 6 41.29 -9.53 -14.50
CA GLN A 6 41.41 -8.07 -14.53
C GLN A 6 40.38 -7.35 -15.42
N ASN A 7 39.65 -8.10 -16.25
CA ASN A 7 38.54 -7.54 -17.01
C ASN A 7 37.29 -7.50 -16.13
N ASN A 8 37.23 -6.51 -15.28
CA ASN A 8 35.98 -6.22 -14.55
C ASN A 8 34.87 -6.00 -15.58
N LEU A 9 33.86 -6.83 -15.53
CA LEU A 9 32.64 -6.58 -16.33
C LEU A 9 32.18 -5.16 -16.01
N PRO A 10 31.91 -4.30 -16.99
CA PRO A 10 31.48 -2.91 -16.78
C PRO A 10 30.01 -2.87 -16.32
N ILE A 11 29.72 -3.57 -15.20
CA ILE A 11 28.36 -3.68 -14.64
C ILE A 11 27.88 -2.30 -14.22
N GLU A 12 28.77 -1.51 -13.63
CA GLU A 12 28.49 -0.13 -13.21
C GLU A 12 28.03 0.72 -14.39
N GLU A 13 28.79 0.75 -15.48
CA GLU A 13 28.45 1.51 -16.69
C GLU A 13 27.15 1.04 -17.35
N ILE A 14 26.86 -0.27 -17.32
CA ILE A 14 25.62 -0.82 -17.88
C ILE A 14 24.42 -0.42 -17.03
N VAL A 15 24.56 -0.47 -15.70
CA VAL A 15 23.52 -0.09 -14.76
C VAL A 15 23.26 1.42 -14.86
N ASP A 16 24.30 2.24 -14.85
CA ASP A 16 24.18 3.69 -14.95
C ASP A 16 23.52 4.12 -16.26
N LYS A 17 23.98 3.60 -17.40
CA LYS A 17 23.33 3.85 -18.71
C LYS A 17 21.87 3.39 -18.73
N GLY A 18 21.56 2.28 -18.07
CA GLY A 18 20.17 1.81 -17.92
C GLY A 18 19.31 2.77 -17.11
N ILE A 19 19.82 3.23 -15.97
CA ILE A 19 19.14 4.20 -15.11
C ILE A 19 18.96 5.53 -15.84
N ASP A 20 19.99 6.06 -16.47
CA ASP A 20 19.95 7.30 -17.23
C ASP A 20 18.92 7.21 -18.37
N TRP A 21 18.94 6.12 -19.14
CA TRP A 21 17.95 5.92 -20.21
C TRP A 21 16.51 5.88 -19.68
N ILE A 22 16.26 5.19 -18.56
CA ILE A 22 14.94 5.15 -17.92
C ILE A 22 14.56 6.55 -17.44
N THR A 23 15.47 7.25 -16.80
CA THR A 23 15.22 8.59 -16.23
C THR A 23 14.91 9.60 -17.35
N ASP A 24 15.67 9.59 -18.46
CA ASP A 24 15.49 10.52 -19.57
C ASP A 24 14.19 10.24 -20.34
N ASN A 25 13.92 8.97 -20.66
CA ASN A 25 12.73 8.61 -21.45
C ASN A 25 11.41 8.68 -20.64
N LEU A 26 11.47 8.46 -19.33
CA LEU A 26 10.31 8.48 -18.45
C LEU A 26 10.25 9.71 -17.54
N ALA A 27 11.10 10.72 -17.77
CA ALA A 27 11.17 11.96 -16.99
C ALA A 27 9.79 12.62 -16.79
N GLY A 28 8.98 12.67 -17.84
CA GLY A 28 7.63 13.19 -17.78
C GLY A 28 6.70 12.40 -16.86
N LEU A 29 6.79 11.07 -16.89
CA LEU A 29 6.02 10.18 -16.03
C LEU A 29 6.46 10.32 -14.56
N PHE A 30 7.75 10.30 -14.30
CA PHE A 30 8.29 10.47 -12.95
C PHE A 30 7.91 11.81 -12.36
N ARG A 31 8.02 12.89 -13.13
CA ARG A 31 7.59 14.23 -12.72
C ARG A 31 6.08 14.29 -12.44
N PHE A 32 5.27 13.67 -13.28
CA PHE A 32 3.81 13.59 -13.06
C PHE A 32 3.49 12.85 -11.75
N VAL A 33 4.11 11.70 -11.52
CA VAL A 33 3.93 10.91 -10.29
C VAL A 33 4.42 11.69 -9.08
N GLN A 34 5.56 12.38 -9.18
CA GLN A 34 6.10 13.20 -8.11
C GLN A 34 5.16 14.36 -7.77
N VAL A 35 4.77 15.18 -8.73
CA VAL A 35 3.90 16.35 -8.51
C VAL A 35 2.53 15.94 -7.96
N THR A 36 1.95 14.85 -8.51
CA THR A 36 0.66 14.35 -8.04
C THR A 36 0.81 13.74 -6.64
N GLY A 37 1.88 13.00 -6.42
CA GLY A 37 2.19 12.39 -5.13
C GLY A 37 2.41 13.46 -4.04
N ASP A 38 3.24 14.46 -4.31
CA ASP A 38 3.45 15.58 -3.38
C ASP A 38 2.12 16.29 -3.07
N SER A 39 1.29 16.57 -4.08
CA SER A 39 -0.02 17.21 -3.87
C SER A 39 -0.95 16.37 -2.97
N VAL A 40 -0.95 15.05 -3.13
CA VAL A 40 -1.74 14.14 -2.26
C VAL A 40 -1.17 14.12 -0.85
N MET A 41 0.15 14.08 -0.71
CA MET A 41 0.81 14.07 0.59
C MET A 41 0.56 15.38 1.35
N ASP A 42 0.70 16.53 0.66
CA ASP A 42 0.44 17.84 1.22
C ASP A 42 -1.02 17.96 1.65
N PHE A 43 -1.97 17.57 0.79
CA PHE A 43 -3.40 17.58 1.13
C PHE A 43 -3.72 16.79 2.41
N VAL A 44 -3.17 15.59 2.56
CA VAL A 44 -3.40 14.75 3.75
C VAL A 44 -2.69 15.35 4.97
N SER A 45 -1.44 15.79 4.81
CA SER A 45 -0.65 16.38 5.89
C SER A 45 -1.27 17.68 6.39
N ASP A 46 -1.68 18.58 5.48
CA ASP A 46 -2.32 19.84 5.82
C ASP A 46 -3.66 19.62 6.53
N THR A 47 -4.45 18.66 6.05
CA THR A 47 -5.72 18.27 6.70
C THR A 47 -5.49 17.82 8.14
N LEU A 48 -4.48 17.01 8.39
CA LEU A 48 -4.12 16.55 9.74
C LEU A 48 -3.53 17.67 10.60
N THR A 49 -2.75 18.55 9.99
CA THR A 49 -2.12 19.71 10.67
C THR A 49 -3.17 20.75 11.08
N PHE A 50 -4.24 20.90 10.29
CA PHE A 50 -5.35 21.80 10.62
C PHE A 50 -6.08 21.40 11.91
N ILE A 51 -6.04 20.11 12.29
CA ILE A 51 -6.65 19.64 13.52
C ILE A 51 -5.82 20.12 14.73
N PRO A 52 -6.43 20.82 15.71
CA PRO A 52 -5.72 21.21 16.93
C PRO A 52 -5.07 20.02 17.64
N PRO A 53 -3.84 20.14 18.18
CA PRO A 53 -3.11 19.03 18.79
C PRO A 53 -3.89 18.29 19.88
N LEU A 54 -4.59 19.02 20.73
CA LEU A 54 -5.42 18.44 21.79
C LEU A 54 -6.59 17.62 21.24
N LEU A 55 -7.21 18.10 20.16
CA LEU A 55 -8.30 17.38 19.53
C LEU A 55 -7.81 16.08 18.90
N LEU A 56 -6.67 16.13 18.19
CA LEU A 56 -6.05 14.95 17.60
C LEU A 56 -5.66 13.92 18.66
N LEU A 57 -5.10 14.35 19.78
CA LEU A 57 -4.79 13.50 20.93
C LEU A 57 -6.06 12.81 21.47
N ILE A 58 -7.15 13.56 21.65
CA ILE A 58 -8.42 13.01 22.14
C ILE A 58 -8.98 11.99 21.15
N ILE A 59 -9.02 12.32 19.84
CA ILE A 59 -9.54 11.43 18.79
C ILE A 59 -8.76 10.12 18.76
N ILE A 60 -7.44 10.17 18.70
CA ILE A 60 -6.60 8.96 18.61
C ILE A 60 -6.71 8.13 19.88
N SER A 61 -6.73 8.77 21.07
CA SER A 61 -6.88 8.05 22.34
C SER A 61 -8.26 7.40 22.47
N LEU A 62 -9.31 8.06 21.97
CA LEU A 62 -10.66 7.52 21.92
C LEU A 62 -10.76 6.33 20.96
N LEU A 63 -10.15 6.44 19.77
CA LEU A 63 -10.05 5.33 18.81
C LEU A 63 -9.30 4.14 19.44
N ALA A 64 -8.18 4.37 20.10
CA ALA A 64 -7.44 3.34 20.81
C ALA A 64 -8.30 2.67 21.91
N TYR A 65 -9.12 3.44 22.62
CA TYR A 65 -10.07 2.91 23.61
C TYR A 65 -11.12 1.99 22.97
N VAL A 66 -11.71 2.42 21.86
CA VAL A 66 -12.75 1.64 21.17
C VAL A 66 -12.16 0.37 20.56
N ILE A 67 -11.04 0.47 19.85
CA ILE A 67 -10.36 -0.66 19.17
C ILE A 67 -9.84 -1.68 20.19
N SER A 68 -9.36 -1.22 21.35
CA SER A 68 -8.84 -2.10 22.40
C SER A 68 -9.89 -2.80 23.24
N ASN A 69 -11.14 -2.84 22.77
CA ASN A 69 -12.28 -3.41 23.48
C ASN A 69 -12.53 -2.74 24.85
N LYS A 70 -12.49 -1.39 24.86
CA LYS A 70 -12.72 -0.52 26.01
C LYS A 70 -11.70 -0.64 27.17
N LYS A 71 -10.49 -1.08 26.86
CA LYS A 71 -9.40 -1.13 27.86
C LYS A 71 -8.85 0.26 28.12
N LYS A 72 -9.15 0.84 29.28
CA LYS A 72 -8.71 2.19 29.71
C LYS A 72 -7.19 2.36 29.73
N ASN A 73 -6.45 1.30 30.09
CA ASN A 73 -4.99 1.33 30.15
C ASN A 73 -4.36 1.58 28.76
N PHE A 74 -4.97 1.05 27.71
CA PHE A 74 -4.50 1.25 26.34
C PHE A 74 -4.68 2.70 25.88
N ALA A 75 -5.87 3.26 26.14
CA ALA A 75 -6.15 4.66 25.84
C ALA A 75 -5.24 5.62 26.61
N PHE A 76 -5.01 5.32 27.89
CA PHE A 76 -4.11 6.11 28.73
C PHE A 76 -2.66 6.08 28.22
N LEU A 77 -2.15 4.89 27.87
CA LEU A 77 -0.81 4.74 27.32
C LEU A 77 -0.66 5.47 25.97
N THR A 78 -1.68 5.39 25.10
CA THR A 78 -1.72 6.12 23.83
C THR A 78 -1.70 7.63 24.05
N ALA A 79 -2.52 8.12 24.98
CA ALA A 79 -2.56 9.54 25.32
C ALA A 79 -1.21 10.04 25.86
N LEU A 80 -0.59 9.27 26.74
CA LEU A 80 0.73 9.59 27.33
C LEU A 80 1.83 9.61 26.26
N GLY A 81 1.83 8.64 25.35
CA GLY A 81 2.77 8.59 24.22
C GLY A 81 2.64 9.78 23.27
N LEU A 82 1.39 10.13 22.90
CA LEU A 82 1.12 11.29 22.05
C LEU A 82 1.50 12.61 22.74
N LEU A 83 1.22 12.72 24.03
CA LEU A 83 1.59 13.91 24.82
C LEU A 83 3.12 14.05 24.91
N PHE A 84 3.84 12.94 25.04
CA PHE A 84 5.30 12.92 25.00
C PHE A 84 5.83 13.38 23.63
N ILE A 85 5.29 12.85 22.51
CA ILE A 85 5.66 13.27 21.15
C ILE A 85 5.43 14.77 20.96
N TYR A 86 4.30 15.27 21.45
CA TYR A 86 3.97 16.70 21.38
C TYR A 86 4.93 17.55 22.22
N ASN A 87 5.26 17.10 23.44
CA ASN A 87 6.19 17.78 24.32
C ASN A 87 7.61 17.87 23.72
N GLN A 88 8.04 16.85 22.97
CA GLN A 88 9.31 16.84 22.25
C GLN A 88 9.34 17.70 20.98
N GLY A 89 8.25 18.35 20.62
CA GLY A 89 8.15 19.15 19.38
C GLY A 89 8.10 18.30 18.09
N LEU A 90 7.88 17.00 18.18
CA LEU A 90 7.91 16.06 17.05
C LEU A 90 6.55 15.91 16.34
N ARG A 91 5.63 16.86 16.52
CA ARG A 91 4.28 16.82 15.93
C ARG A 91 4.33 16.71 14.41
N GLU A 92 5.13 17.52 13.77
CA GLU A 92 5.24 17.54 12.30
C GLU A 92 5.78 16.21 11.77
N GLY A 93 6.85 15.68 12.37
CA GLY A 93 7.38 14.36 12.01
C GLY A 93 6.37 13.23 12.20
N MET A 94 5.55 13.30 13.26
CA MET A 94 4.47 12.34 13.49
C MET A 94 3.41 12.42 12.39
N ILE A 95 2.96 13.62 12.03
CA ILE A 95 1.96 13.84 10.96
C ILE A 95 2.49 13.32 9.63
N ASN A 96 3.73 13.68 9.28
CA ASN A 96 4.36 13.23 8.03
C ASN A 96 4.48 11.71 7.95
N THR A 97 4.88 11.07 9.05
CA THR A 97 4.97 9.60 9.13
C THR A 97 3.58 8.96 8.99
N PHE A 98 2.58 9.52 9.66
CA PHE A 98 1.21 9.01 9.58
C PHE A 98 0.63 9.18 8.17
N THR A 99 0.85 10.33 7.53
CA THR A 99 0.48 10.60 6.14
C THR A 99 1.12 9.59 5.19
N LEU A 100 2.43 9.35 5.33
CA LEU A 100 3.16 8.38 4.53
C LEU A 100 2.55 6.98 4.65
N VAL A 101 2.28 6.53 5.88
CA VAL A 101 1.69 5.21 6.13
C VAL A 101 0.27 5.10 5.59
N LEU A 102 -0.57 6.13 5.77
CA LEU A 102 -1.93 6.16 5.24
C LEU A 102 -1.94 6.07 3.71
N VAL A 103 -1.19 6.94 3.04
CA VAL A 103 -1.16 6.99 1.57
C VAL A 103 -0.58 5.68 1.02
N SER A 104 0.51 5.17 1.59
CA SER A 104 1.11 3.90 1.15
C SER A 104 0.17 2.71 1.33
N SER A 105 -0.53 2.65 2.47
CA SER A 105 -1.50 1.57 2.74
C SER A 105 -2.66 1.63 1.76
N PHE A 106 -3.19 2.82 1.50
CA PHE A 106 -4.29 3.02 0.56
C PHE A 106 -3.89 2.63 -0.87
N MET A 107 -2.71 3.05 -1.32
CA MET A 107 -2.16 2.67 -2.62
C MET A 107 -1.93 1.15 -2.72
N SER A 108 -1.43 0.53 -1.65
CA SER A 108 -1.23 -0.93 -1.60
C SER A 108 -2.55 -1.69 -1.68
N ILE A 109 -3.62 -1.17 -1.10
CA ILE A 109 -4.97 -1.75 -1.20
C ILE A 109 -5.50 -1.62 -2.63
N ILE A 110 -5.39 -0.43 -3.23
CA ILE A 110 -5.87 -0.16 -4.60
C ILE A 110 -5.17 -1.08 -5.62
N LEU A 111 -3.87 -1.30 -5.47
CA LEU A 111 -3.09 -2.15 -6.37
C LEU A 111 -3.16 -3.63 -5.99
N GLY A 112 -3.12 -3.93 -4.70
CA GLY A 112 -3.00 -5.28 -4.18
C GLY A 112 -4.29 -6.09 -4.29
N ILE A 113 -5.46 -5.47 -4.06
CA ILE A 113 -6.74 -6.19 -4.19
C ILE A 113 -6.98 -6.67 -5.62
N PRO A 114 -6.88 -5.83 -6.68
CA PRO A 114 -7.07 -6.30 -8.06
C PRO A 114 -6.06 -7.39 -8.47
N LEU A 115 -4.79 -7.24 -8.06
CA LEU A 115 -3.76 -8.26 -8.32
C LEU A 115 -4.07 -9.57 -7.59
N GLY A 116 -4.51 -9.49 -6.34
CA GLY A 116 -4.91 -10.66 -5.55
C GLY A 116 -6.12 -11.39 -6.12
N ILE A 117 -7.12 -10.64 -6.61
CA ILE A 117 -8.28 -11.21 -7.30
C ILE A 117 -7.84 -11.91 -8.60
N TRP A 118 -6.95 -11.29 -9.37
CA TRP A 118 -6.42 -11.89 -10.58
C TRP A 118 -5.67 -13.19 -10.30
N MET A 119 -4.81 -13.21 -9.28
CA MET A 119 -4.13 -14.42 -8.81
C MET A 119 -5.11 -15.50 -8.34
N ALA A 120 -6.19 -15.12 -7.69
CA ALA A 120 -7.20 -16.08 -7.21
C ALA A 120 -7.94 -16.78 -8.37
N LYS A 121 -8.17 -16.05 -9.47
CA LYS A 121 -8.90 -16.54 -10.64
C LYS A 121 -8.03 -17.27 -11.67
N SER A 122 -6.70 -17.16 -11.62
CA SER A 122 -5.79 -17.70 -12.62
C SER A 122 -4.54 -18.29 -12.00
N ASP A 123 -4.37 -19.62 -12.15
CA ASP A 123 -3.16 -20.30 -11.67
C ASP A 123 -1.91 -19.89 -12.45
N ARG A 124 -2.06 -19.48 -13.71
CA ARG A 124 -0.94 -18.92 -14.50
C ARG A 124 -0.49 -17.57 -13.92
N ALA A 125 -1.45 -16.69 -13.61
CA ALA A 125 -1.13 -15.42 -12.95
C ALA A 125 -0.43 -15.68 -11.61
N ARG A 126 -0.94 -16.62 -10.81
CA ARG A 126 -0.35 -16.99 -9.53
C ARG A 126 1.09 -17.50 -9.65
N SER A 127 1.38 -18.36 -10.63
CA SER A 127 2.73 -18.91 -10.83
C SER A 127 3.76 -17.86 -11.26
N ILE A 128 3.33 -16.78 -11.89
CA ILE A 128 4.18 -15.67 -12.32
C ILE A 128 4.33 -14.62 -11.20
N ILE A 129 3.22 -14.26 -10.56
CA ILE A 129 3.21 -13.19 -9.57
C ILE A 129 3.86 -13.62 -8.26
N ASN A 130 3.67 -14.87 -7.79
CA ASN A 130 4.26 -15.34 -6.55
C ASN A 130 5.77 -15.14 -6.45
N PRO A 131 6.60 -15.56 -7.43
CA PRO A 131 8.05 -15.34 -7.37
C PRO A 131 8.41 -13.85 -7.31
N ILE A 132 7.64 -12.97 -7.96
CA ILE A 132 7.87 -11.52 -7.91
C ILE A 132 7.58 -10.99 -6.50
N LEU A 133 6.46 -11.42 -5.89
CA LEU A 133 6.14 -11.04 -4.51
C LEU A 133 7.16 -11.59 -3.51
N ASP A 134 7.67 -12.81 -3.74
CA ASP A 134 8.73 -13.41 -2.92
C ASP A 134 10.01 -12.56 -3.01
N PHE A 135 10.42 -12.20 -4.22
CA PHE A 135 11.58 -11.34 -4.44
C PHE A 135 11.42 -9.98 -3.74
N MET A 136 10.24 -9.35 -3.86
CA MET A 136 9.95 -8.09 -3.17
C MET A 136 10.07 -8.18 -1.65
N GLN A 137 9.82 -9.34 -1.05
CA GLN A 137 9.92 -9.55 0.41
C GLN A 137 11.29 -9.98 0.89
N THR A 138 12.14 -10.49 0.01
CA THR A 138 13.51 -10.92 0.39
C THR A 138 14.47 -9.74 0.56
N MET A 139 14.20 -8.60 -0.07
CA MET A 139 15.05 -7.42 0.02
C MET A 139 14.60 -6.50 1.16
N PRO A 140 15.55 -5.92 1.92
CA PRO A 140 15.22 -4.90 2.91
C PRO A 140 14.54 -3.68 2.25
N ALA A 141 13.55 -3.09 2.91
CA ALA A 141 12.77 -1.97 2.37
C ALA A 141 13.65 -0.77 1.90
N PHE A 142 14.78 -0.54 2.55
CA PHE A 142 15.73 0.53 2.18
C PHE A 142 16.35 0.36 0.79
N VAL A 143 16.43 -0.87 0.27
CA VAL A 143 16.98 -1.12 -1.08
C VAL A 143 16.10 -0.48 -2.14
N TYR A 144 14.78 -0.44 -1.92
CA TYR A 144 13.83 0.20 -2.84
C TYR A 144 13.84 1.71 -2.76
N LEU A 145 14.31 2.26 -1.64
CA LEU A 145 14.39 3.71 -1.45
C LEU A 145 15.46 4.34 -2.35
N ILE A 146 16.58 3.63 -2.58
CA ILE A 146 17.68 4.14 -3.40
C ILE A 146 17.22 4.49 -4.83
N PRO A 147 16.66 3.57 -5.63
CA PRO A 147 16.14 3.90 -6.96
C PRO A 147 14.95 4.87 -6.89
N ALA A 148 14.11 4.80 -5.85
CA ALA A 148 13.02 5.73 -5.70
C ALA A 148 13.51 7.19 -5.55
N VAL A 149 14.56 7.41 -4.77
CA VAL A 149 15.18 8.75 -4.63
C VAL A 149 15.85 9.18 -5.95
N ALA A 150 16.45 8.26 -6.68
CA ALA A 150 17.04 8.57 -7.98
C ALA A 150 15.99 9.05 -9.00
N PHE A 151 14.79 8.46 -9.00
CA PHE A 151 13.72 8.78 -9.95
C PHE A 151 12.83 9.96 -9.50
N PHE A 152 12.53 10.07 -8.21
CA PHE A 152 11.58 11.04 -7.66
C PHE A 152 12.24 12.15 -6.83
N GLY A 153 13.57 12.14 -6.66
CA GLY A 153 14.25 13.09 -5.80
C GLY A 153 14.07 12.81 -4.30
N ILE A 154 14.48 13.77 -3.47
CA ILE A 154 14.37 13.67 -2.00
C ILE A 154 13.00 14.21 -1.58
N GLY A 155 12.24 13.43 -0.82
CA GLY A 155 10.91 13.85 -0.33
C GLY A 155 10.09 12.70 0.22
N MET A 156 8.79 12.93 0.41
CA MET A 156 7.86 11.89 0.90
C MET A 156 7.50 10.87 -0.19
N VAL A 157 7.42 11.28 -1.46
CA VAL A 157 7.02 10.41 -2.57
C VAL A 157 7.89 9.15 -2.70
N PRO A 158 9.25 9.24 -2.69
CA PRO A 158 10.07 8.03 -2.70
C PRO A 158 9.84 7.13 -1.48
N GLY A 159 9.54 7.72 -0.32
CA GLY A 159 9.16 6.96 0.88
C GLY A 159 7.85 6.19 0.71
N VAL A 160 6.83 6.83 0.11
CA VAL A 160 5.57 6.17 -0.24
C VAL A 160 5.81 5.03 -1.23
N PHE A 161 6.60 5.27 -2.27
CA PHE A 161 6.94 4.27 -3.28
C PHE A 161 7.58 3.01 -2.66
N ALA A 162 8.62 3.20 -1.84
CA ALA A 162 9.27 2.10 -1.13
C ALA A 162 8.32 1.37 -0.17
N SER A 163 7.46 2.12 0.53
CA SER A 163 6.47 1.57 1.47
C SER A 163 5.39 0.77 0.76
N VAL A 164 4.94 1.22 -0.43
CA VAL A 164 3.97 0.47 -1.27
C VAL A 164 4.58 -0.84 -1.73
N ILE A 165 5.83 -0.85 -2.21
CA ILE A 165 6.52 -2.08 -2.62
C ILE A 165 6.58 -3.08 -1.48
N PHE A 166 6.81 -2.62 -0.25
CA PHE A 166 6.87 -3.48 0.93
C PHE A 166 5.48 -3.99 1.37
N ALA A 167 4.45 -3.15 1.30
CA ALA A 167 3.09 -3.47 1.76
C ALA A 167 2.25 -4.23 0.71
N LEU A 168 2.64 -4.17 -0.57
CA LEU A 168 1.90 -4.80 -1.67
C LEU A 168 1.85 -6.34 -1.56
N PRO A 169 2.96 -7.07 -1.31
CA PRO A 169 2.94 -8.53 -1.27
C PRO A 169 1.97 -9.13 -0.25
N PRO A 170 1.95 -8.72 1.03
CA PRO A 170 0.96 -9.22 1.97
C PRO A 170 -0.48 -8.92 1.54
N THR A 171 -0.75 -7.71 1.01
CA THR A 171 -2.10 -7.33 0.55
C THR A 171 -2.57 -8.24 -0.58
N VAL A 172 -1.73 -8.51 -1.58
CA VAL A 172 -2.02 -9.42 -2.69
C VAL A 172 -2.27 -10.85 -2.19
N ARG A 173 -1.40 -11.34 -1.31
CA ARG A 173 -1.50 -12.71 -0.79
C ARG A 173 -2.73 -12.93 0.06
N PHE A 174 -3.05 -12.02 0.96
CA PHE A 174 -4.26 -12.12 1.79
C PHE A 174 -5.53 -12.05 0.94
N THR A 175 -5.56 -11.21 -0.08
CA THR A 175 -6.69 -11.15 -1.01
C THR A 175 -6.85 -12.46 -1.80
N ASN A 176 -5.75 -12.99 -2.34
CA ASN A 176 -5.77 -14.29 -3.06
C ASN A 176 -6.21 -15.44 -2.15
N LEU A 177 -5.66 -15.50 -0.94
CA LEU A 177 -6.00 -16.54 0.05
C LEU A 177 -7.47 -16.45 0.47
N GLY A 178 -7.94 -15.26 0.84
CA GLY A 178 -9.32 -15.07 1.27
C GLY A 178 -10.36 -15.44 0.24
N ILE A 179 -10.05 -15.29 -1.07
CA ILE A 179 -10.94 -15.71 -2.15
C ILE A 179 -10.90 -17.23 -2.33
N ARG A 180 -9.73 -17.85 -2.24
CA ARG A 180 -9.57 -19.29 -2.48
C ARG A 180 -10.01 -20.16 -1.31
N GLU A 181 -10.06 -19.62 -0.09
CA GLU A 181 -10.54 -20.33 1.09
C GLU A 181 -12.08 -20.35 1.24
N ILE A 182 -12.82 -19.67 0.34
CA ILE A 182 -14.28 -19.73 0.35
C ILE A 182 -14.72 -21.15 -0.02
N PRO A 183 -15.44 -21.89 0.85
CA PRO A 183 -15.94 -23.22 0.55
C PRO A 183 -16.87 -23.20 -0.67
N GLU A 184 -16.73 -24.17 -1.55
CA GLU A 184 -17.57 -24.31 -2.76
C GLU A 184 -19.07 -24.40 -2.43
N GLU A 185 -19.41 -24.95 -1.28
CA GLU A 185 -20.79 -25.04 -0.78
C GLU A 185 -21.42 -23.65 -0.60
N LEU A 186 -20.68 -22.67 -0.11
CA LEU A 186 -21.17 -21.30 0.06
C LEU A 186 -21.35 -20.59 -1.29
N ILE A 187 -20.51 -20.89 -2.26
CA ILE A 187 -20.62 -20.38 -3.63
C ILE A 187 -21.89 -20.93 -4.29
N GLY A 188 -22.15 -22.24 -4.14
CA GLY A 188 -23.36 -22.90 -4.64
C GLY A 188 -24.65 -22.31 -4.04
N ILE A 189 -24.67 -22.04 -2.74
CA ILE A 189 -25.81 -21.40 -2.06
C ILE A 189 -26.04 -19.96 -2.57
N ALA A 190 -24.97 -19.20 -2.76
CA ALA A 190 -25.05 -17.83 -3.26
C ALA A 190 -25.56 -17.78 -4.69
N ASP A 191 -25.12 -18.70 -5.57
CA ASP A 191 -25.56 -18.81 -6.96
C ASP A 191 -27.05 -19.23 -7.05
N THR A 192 -27.48 -20.17 -6.23
CA THR A 192 -28.89 -20.61 -6.14
C THR A 192 -29.78 -19.45 -5.68
N ARG A 193 -29.34 -18.67 -4.69
CA ARG A 193 -30.08 -17.52 -4.19
C ARG A 193 -30.18 -16.38 -5.21
N SER A 194 -29.14 -16.17 -6.01
CA SER A 194 -29.14 -15.21 -7.12
C SER A 194 -30.14 -15.61 -8.18
N LYS A 195 -30.10 -16.86 -8.65
CA LYS A 195 -31.05 -17.39 -9.64
C LYS A 195 -32.50 -17.36 -9.17
N PHE A 196 -32.75 -17.65 -7.89
CA PHE A 196 -34.08 -17.55 -7.29
C PHE A 196 -34.60 -16.10 -7.29
N LYS A 197 -33.75 -15.14 -6.97
CA LYS A 197 -34.10 -13.71 -6.96
C LYS A 197 -34.45 -13.20 -8.36
N ASP A 198 -33.69 -13.64 -9.37
CA ASP A 198 -33.97 -13.32 -10.79
C ASP A 198 -35.29 -13.93 -11.25
N HIS A 199 -35.57 -15.19 -10.89
CA HIS A 199 -36.84 -15.84 -11.20
C HIS A 199 -38.06 -15.14 -10.56
N VAL A 200 -37.94 -14.75 -9.31
CA VAL A 200 -38.99 -14.01 -8.59
C VAL A 200 -39.20 -12.62 -9.22
N SER A 201 -38.15 -11.96 -9.69
CA SER A 201 -38.26 -10.66 -10.35
C SER A 201 -38.99 -10.74 -11.70
N ILE A 202 -38.76 -11.82 -12.45
CA ILE A 202 -39.44 -12.10 -13.73
C ILE A 202 -40.93 -12.35 -13.48
N LEU A 203 -41.27 -13.24 -12.55
CA LEU A 203 -42.66 -13.55 -12.20
C LEU A 203 -43.46 -12.34 -11.72
N LYS A 204 -42.77 -11.42 -10.97
CA LYS A 204 -43.40 -10.18 -10.52
C LYS A 204 -43.68 -9.20 -11.65
N LYS A 205 -42.92 -9.25 -12.75
CA LYS A 205 -43.10 -8.41 -13.92
C LYS A 205 -44.28 -8.90 -14.75
N ASP A 206 -44.42 -10.22 -14.93
CA ASP A 206 -45.50 -10.86 -15.70
C ASP A 206 -46.87 -10.78 -14.97
N THR A 207 -46.91 -10.51 -13.67
CA THR A 207 -48.18 -10.35 -12.92
C THR A 207 -48.64 -8.89 -12.82
N MET A 208 -47.90 -7.93 -13.35
CA MET A 208 -48.26 -6.52 -13.38
C MET A 208 -48.63 -5.97 -14.76
N GLU A 209 -48.66 -6.82 -15.81
CA GLU A 209 -49.28 -6.60 -17.12
C GLU A 209 -50.63 -7.32 -17.17
#